data_c35268cf9d77e9733f34ddc400b6d7ba
#
_entry.id   c35268cf9d77e9733f34ddc400b6d7ba
#
_cell.length_a   1.000
_cell.length_b   1.000
_cell.length_c   1.000
_cell.angle_alpha   90.00
_cell.angle_beta   90.00
_cell.angle_gamma   90.00
#
_symmetry.space_group_name_H-M   'P 1'
#
loop_
_entity.id
_entity.type
_entity.pdbx_description
1 polymer ?
#
loop_
_entity_poly.entity_id
_entity_poly.type
_entity_poly.pdbx_seq_one_letter_code
_entity_poly.pdbx_strand_id
1 'polypeptide(L)'
;MEHLKNGLLPIADTLKSPAFRRFADRIRHLTESEYYKELNEKLNELTKRVREIKSITVGVNLDSQLRPEHAGVLSINNEYFKSGEILDKILRLDFKNDDMTCIASLVPFRRNQSENQQMALSFAFNSAINEVFKTSIRSWRKVVQMYVLENTDFLIRMMPEIEFVVKASELMARLREQGCTLCCPDIRPMAEKSFTARNLQNPVVALKIGGETVPNDFSFDEEGMIFVITGPNRGGKSVTTCAVGLAFVMAQLGLYVCAESAVISPCDCIYTHFPTGSEDTIDKGRLGEECARLNSIFETLTEYGLALLDESLSSTGSYEASYIAGEVLQGFSMARCRCIFSTHLHDLAASVDRINGECVPRGGVKIDNMVAAISEGERSFKVRRARPDGKSYARDIAEKYGLSFERIMSRIEENRK
;
A
#
# COMPACT_ATOMS: atom_id res chain seq x y z
N MET A 1 18.37 18.30 -2.68
CA MET A 1 19.63 17.98 -3.39
C MET A 1 20.79 17.74 -2.42
N GLU A 2 21.10 18.62 -1.49
CA GLU A 2 22.17 18.45 -0.48
C GLU A 2 22.03 17.15 0.31
N HIS A 3 20.84 16.84 0.83
CA HIS A 3 20.58 15.57 1.53
C HIS A 3 20.80 14.34 0.64
N LEU A 4 20.37 14.40 -0.62
CA LEU A 4 20.60 13.31 -1.58
C LEU A 4 22.09 13.16 -1.90
N LYS A 5 22.79 14.27 -2.11
CA LYS A 5 24.24 14.28 -2.32
C LYS A 5 24.98 13.62 -1.15
N ASN A 6 24.67 14.08 0.08
CA ASN A 6 25.39 13.64 1.28
C ASN A 6 24.98 12.22 1.74
N GLY A 7 23.78 11.77 1.43
CA GLY A 7 23.32 10.43 1.79
C GLY A 7 23.61 9.37 0.74
N LEU A 8 23.47 9.69 -0.55
CA LEU A 8 23.54 8.70 -1.62
C LEU A 8 24.93 8.55 -2.23
N LEU A 9 25.64 9.69 -2.47
CA LEU A 9 26.94 9.61 -3.17
C LEU A 9 28.02 8.86 -2.39
N PRO A 10 28.12 8.93 -1.06
CA PRO A 10 29.13 8.15 -0.32
C PRO A 10 28.97 6.64 -0.45
N ILE A 11 27.72 6.16 -0.69
CA ILE A 11 27.42 4.72 -0.82
C ILE A 11 27.25 4.28 -2.27
N ALA A 12 27.41 5.19 -3.26
CA ALA A 12 27.12 4.92 -4.66
C ALA A 12 27.86 3.69 -5.21
N ASP A 13 29.12 3.51 -4.82
CA ASP A 13 29.95 2.40 -5.28
C ASP A 13 29.56 1.05 -4.65
N THR A 14 28.86 1.07 -3.52
CA THR A 14 28.36 -0.14 -2.84
C THR A 14 27.01 -0.61 -3.38
N LEU A 15 26.31 0.21 -4.16
CA LEU A 15 25.01 -0.10 -4.72
C LEU A 15 25.11 -1.25 -5.72
N LYS A 16 24.36 -2.33 -5.48
CA LYS A 16 24.28 -3.49 -6.39
C LYS A 16 23.31 -3.27 -7.54
N SER A 17 22.23 -2.51 -7.32
CA SER A 17 21.19 -2.26 -8.32
C SER A 17 21.68 -1.32 -9.41
N PRO A 18 21.60 -1.71 -10.71
CA PRO A 18 21.97 -0.82 -11.83
C PRO A 18 21.08 0.44 -11.88
N ALA A 19 19.83 0.35 -11.46
CA ALA A 19 18.91 1.49 -11.42
C ALA A 19 19.35 2.52 -10.37
N PHE A 20 19.70 2.06 -9.16
CA PHE A 20 20.20 2.95 -8.11
C PHE A 20 21.58 3.54 -8.44
N ARG A 21 22.46 2.80 -9.13
CA ARG A 21 23.73 3.36 -9.64
C ARG A 21 23.46 4.49 -10.63
N ARG A 22 22.61 4.28 -11.64
CA ARG A 22 22.22 5.33 -12.60
C ARG A 22 21.60 6.54 -11.90
N PHE A 23 20.81 6.31 -10.86
CA PHE A 23 20.24 7.40 -10.08
C PHE A 23 21.34 8.19 -9.34
N ALA A 24 22.28 7.52 -8.67
CA ALA A 24 23.41 8.15 -8.00
C ALA A 24 24.28 8.95 -8.99
N ASP A 25 24.56 8.40 -10.17
CA ASP A 25 25.32 9.09 -11.21
C ASP A 25 24.59 10.34 -11.72
N ARG A 26 23.27 10.27 -11.87
CA ARG A 26 22.46 11.44 -12.26
C ARG A 26 22.46 12.52 -11.17
N ILE A 27 22.40 12.14 -9.89
CA ILE A 27 22.52 13.09 -8.77
C ILE A 27 23.93 13.72 -8.75
N ARG A 28 24.98 12.93 -8.97
CA ARG A 28 26.36 13.41 -9.07
C ARG A 28 26.47 14.46 -10.18
N HIS A 29 26.07 14.10 -11.38
CA HIS A 29 26.11 15.00 -12.54
C HIS A 29 25.35 16.31 -12.32
N LEU A 30 24.14 16.24 -11.71
CA LEU A 30 23.36 17.43 -11.41
C LEU A 30 24.02 18.32 -10.35
N THR A 31 24.59 17.73 -9.30
CA THR A 31 25.22 18.49 -8.20
C THR A 31 26.58 19.08 -8.58
N GLU A 32 27.26 18.51 -9.56
CA GLU A 32 28.53 19.02 -10.12
C GLU A 32 28.30 20.01 -11.25
N SER A 33 27.12 20.10 -11.81
CA SER A 33 26.79 20.99 -12.91
C SER A 33 26.94 22.47 -12.52
N GLU A 34 27.37 23.28 -13.49
CA GLU A 34 27.50 24.73 -13.34
C GLU A 34 26.15 25.37 -12.98
N TYR A 35 25.10 24.83 -13.56
CA TYR A 35 23.72 25.13 -13.24
C TYR A 35 23.38 25.03 -11.73
N TYR A 36 23.74 23.91 -11.07
CA TYR A 36 23.46 23.72 -9.65
C TYR A 36 24.25 24.70 -8.78
N LYS A 37 25.47 25.00 -9.16
CA LYS A 37 26.34 25.96 -8.47
C LYS A 37 25.71 27.35 -8.54
N GLU A 38 25.33 27.80 -9.73
CA GLU A 38 24.70 29.11 -9.95
C GLU A 38 23.36 29.22 -9.21
N LEU A 39 22.52 28.16 -9.23
CA LEU A 39 21.28 28.09 -8.48
C LEU A 39 21.53 28.25 -6.98
N ASN A 40 22.51 27.52 -6.44
CA ASN A 40 22.82 27.52 -5.02
C ASN A 40 23.37 28.87 -4.56
N GLU A 41 24.20 29.50 -5.37
CA GLU A 41 24.70 30.86 -5.12
C GLU A 41 23.55 31.88 -5.07
N LYS A 42 22.67 31.87 -6.09
CA LYS A 42 21.51 32.77 -6.12
C LYS A 42 20.54 32.53 -4.97
N LEU A 43 20.28 31.27 -4.61
CA LEU A 43 19.43 30.92 -3.46
C LEU A 43 20.05 31.39 -2.12
N ASN A 44 21.35 31.22 -1.97
CA ASN A 44 22.07 31.67 -0.79
C ASN A 44 22.07 33.20 -0.67
N GLU A 45 22.29 33.92 -1.78
CA GLU A 45 22.19 35.37 -1.81
C GLU A 45 20.78 35.86 -1.43
N LEU A 46 19.74 35.28 -2.00
CA LEU A 46 18.36 35.60 -1.65
C LEU A 46 18.04 35.29 -0.18
N THR A 47 18.48 34.12 0.30
CA THR A 47 18.28 33.73 1.71
C THR A 47 18.99 34.68 2.66
N LYS A 48 20.22 35.11 2.29
CA LYS A 48 20.99 36.09 3.05
C LYS A 48 20.23 37.42 3.14
N ARG A 49 19.76 37.95 2.00
CA ARG A 49 18.97 39.20 1.97
C ARG A 49 17.72 39.12 2.83
N VAL A 50 17.00 38.01 2.82
CA VAL A 50 15.81 37.83 3.68
C VAL A 50 16.19 37.76 5.17
N ARG A 51 17.30 37.10 5.51
CA ARG A 51 17.79 37.01 6.89
C ARG A 51 18.35 38.35 7.42
N GLU A 52 18.77 39.21 6.55
CA GLU A 52 19.28 40.56 6.89
C GLU A 52 18.16 41.54 7.25
N ILE A 53 16.90 41.22 6.94
CA ILE A 53 15.76 42.05 7.35
C ILE A 53 15.61 41.96 8.87
N LYS A 54 15.81 43.09 9.54
CA LYS A 54 15.73 43.20 11.00
C LYS A 54 14.53 44.03 11.47
N SER A 55 14.12 45.00 10.65
CA SER A 55 12.94 45.81 10.95
C SER A 55 12.24 46.31 9.67
N ILE A 56 11.00 46.72 9.85
CA ILE A 56 10.16 47.30 8.81
C ILE A 56 9.61 48.61 9.32
N THR A 57 9.73 49.67 8.53
CA THR A 57 9.13 50.96 8.86
C THR A 57 7.74 51.01 8.24
N VAL A 58 6.74 51.27 9.07
CA VAL A 58 5.34 51.38 8.64
C VAL A 58 4.90 52.84 8.86
N GLY A 59 4.45 53.47 7.81
CA GLY A 59 3.79 54.78 7.87
C GLY A 59 2.29 54.62 8.00
N VAL A 60 1.67 55.50 8.81
CA VAL A 60 0.24 55.55 9.00
C VAL A 60 -0.24 56.96 8.63
N ASN A 61 -1.08 57.07 7.61
CA ASN A 61 -1.75 58.32 7.29
C ASN A 61 -2.92 58.56 8.25
N LEU A 62 -3.10 59.78 8.67
CA LEU A 62 -4.17 60.20 9.57
C LEU A 62 -5.18 61.07 8.84
N ASP A 63 -6.46 60.95 9.17
CA ASP A 63 -7.50 61.84 8.74
C ASP A 63 -7.43 63.22 9.47
N SER A 64 -8.31 64.15 9.15
CA SER A 64 -8.39 65.47 9.79
C SER A 64 -8.73 65.43 11.30
N GLN A 65 -9.18 64.27 11.79
CA GLN A 65 -9.46 64.02 13.23
C GLN A 65 -8.37 63.20 13.89
N LEU A 66 -7.18 63.06 13.26
CA LEU A 66 -6.03 62.27 13.72
C LEU A 66 -6.33 60.79 13.88
N ARG A 67 -7.29 60.23 13.10
CA ARG A 67 -7.58 58.80 13.11
C ARG A 67 -6.79 58.10 12.02
N PRO A 68 -6.27 56.87 12.26
CA PRO A 68 -5.59 56.12 11.21
C PRO A 68 -6.50 55.83 10.04
N GLU A 69 -6.11 56.28 8.84
CA GLU A 69 -6.85 56.06 7.57
C GLU A 69 -6.18 55.02 6.72
N HIS A 70 -4.89 55.11 6.50
CA HIS A 70 -4.13 54.21 5.66
C HIS A 70 -2.78 53.88 6.29
N ALA A 71 -2.36 52.61 6.18
CA ALA A 71 -1.03 52.19 6.61
C ALA A 71 -0.26 51.60 5.45
N GLY A 72 1.04 51.89 5.35
CA GLY A 72 1.90 51.36 4.27
C GLY A 72 3.31 51.11 4.78
N VAL A 73 4.02 50.15 4.18
CA VAL A 73 5.44 49.90 4.42
C VAL A 73 6.25 50.96 3.70
N LEU A 74 7.01 51.77 4.46
CA LEU A 74 7.87 52.81 3.94
C LEU A 74 9.28 52.33 3.60
N SER A 75 9.85 51.47 4.46
CA SER A 75 11.18 50.91 4.25
C SER A 75 11.34 49.54 4.88
N ILE A 76 12.29 48.76 4.32
CA ILE A 76 12.75 47.48 4.87
C ILE A 76 14.21 47.70 5.29
N ASN A 77 14.51 47.33 6.50
CA ASN A 77 15.79 47.73 7.13
C ASN A 77 16.56 46.47 7.59
N ASN A 78 17.88 46.55 7.52
CA ASN A 78 18.79 45.51 7.98
C ASN A 78 19.26 45.71 9.43
N GLU A 79 18.73 46.71 10.09
CA GLU A 79 19.03 47.01 11.52
C GLU A 79 17.74 46.99 12.35
N TYR A 80 17.88 46.70 13.66
CA TYR A 80 16.77 46.85 14.58
C TYR A 80 16.58 48.33 14.92
N PHE A 81 15.32 48.78 15.02
CA PHE A 81 15.05 50.11 15.54
C PHE A 81 15.47 50.19 17.02
N LYS A 82 16.00 51.33 17.43
CA LYS A 82 16.39 51.60 18.83
C LYS A 82 15.21 52.25 19.54
N SER A 83 14.83 51.75 20.71
CA SER A 83 13.91 52.46 21.58
C SER A 83 14.70 53.56 22.31
N GLY A 84 14.39 54.84 21.97
CA GLY A 84 15.02 55.97 22.65
C GLY A 84 14.62 56.08 24.11
N GLU A 85 15.49 56.63 24.97
CA GLU A 85 15.18 56.94 26.35
C GLU A 85 14.09 58.02 26.44
N ILE A 86 13.36 58.07 27.55
CA ILE A 86 12.20 58.95 27.74
C ILE A 86 12.55 60.44 27.55
N LEU A 87 13.76 60.86 27.87
CA LEU A 87 14.25 62.23 27.68
C LEU A 87 14.44 62.59 26.20
N ASP A 88 14.91 61.69 25.36
CA ASP A 88 15.04 61.90 23.91
C ASP A 88 13.68 62.04 23.23
N LYS A 89 12.63 61.44 23.79
CA LYS A 89 11.25 61.54 23.29
C LYS A 89 10.60 62.89 23.53
N ILE A 90 11.01 63.62 24.54
CA ILE A 90 10.39 64.88 24.93
C ILE A 90 11.03 66.08 24.20
N LEU A 91 12.29 65.97 23.84
CA LEU A 91 13.05 67.03 23.19
C LEU A 91 13.04 67.06 21.68
N ARG A 92 12.63 65.97 21.03
CA ARG A 92 12.58 65.86 19.56
C ARG A 92 11.18 66.10 19.02
N LEU A 93 10.73 67.32 19.04
CA LEU A 93 9.59 67.82 18.31
C LEU A 93 9.92 68.15 16.83
N ASP A 94 11.11 67.80 16.35
CA ASP A 94 11.48 67.97 14.93
C ASP A 94 10.81 66.89 14.07
N PHE A 95 10.01 67.35 13.13
CA PHE A 95 9.25 66.54 12.18
C PHE A 95 10.12 65.79 11.13
N LYS A 96 11.41 65.79 11.29
CA LYS A 96 12.36 65.01 10.45
C LYS A 96 13.19 64.10 11.36
N ASN A 97 12.88 62.87 11.40
CA ASN A 97 13.67 61.85 12.10
C ASN A 97 14.31 60.92 11.06
N ASP A 98 15.57 61.25 10.67
CA ASP A 98 16.35 60.40 9.78
C ASP A 98 16.96 59.16 10.49
N ASP A 99 16.95 59.18 11.84
CA ASP A 99 17.37 58.04 12.64
C ASP A 99 16.17 57.18 12.95
N MET A 100 16.19 55.89 12.63
CA MET A 100 15.14 54.91 12.91
C MET A 100 14.85 54.72 14.42
N THR A 101 14.63 55.82 15.15
CA THR A 101 14.38 55.84 16.59
C THR A 101 12.87 55.88 16.81
N CYS A 102 12.35 54.94 17.58
CA CYS A 102 10.94 54.87 17.92
C CYS A 102 10.56 56.05 18.83
N ILE A 103 9.83 57.04 18.31
CA ILE A 103 9.36 58.23 19.04
C ILE A 103 8.28 57.83 20.06
N ALA A 104 7.43 56.87 19.76
CA ALA A 104 6.44 56.31 20.66
C ALA A 104 6.25 54.81 20.32
N SER A 105 6.26 53.97 21.35
CA SER A 105 5.84 52.59 21.15
C SER A 105 4.38 52.59 20.66
N LEU A 106 4.13 52.25 19.43
CA LEU A 106 2.79 51.86 19.03
C LEU A 106 2.44 50.63 19.87
N VAL A 107 1.61 50.86 20.89
CA VAL A 107 1.06 49.82 21.76
C VAL A 107 -0.38 49.50 21.31
N PRO A 108 -0.58 49.11 20.03
CA PRO A 108 -1.89 48.68 19.58
C PRO A 108 -2.12 47.21 19.90
N PHE A 109 -1.14 46.55 20.43
CA PHE A 109 -1.22 45.13 20.76
C PHE A 109 -1.57 44.86 22.24
N ARG A 110 -2.02 45.87 22.99
CA ARG A 110 -2.59 45.65 24.34
C ARG A 110 -4.03 45.16 24.21
N ARG A 111 -4.36 44.21 25.05
CA ARG A 111 -5.57 43.39 25.20
C ARG A 111 -6.95 44.10 25.21
N ASN A 112 -7.06 45.40 25.09
CA ASN A 112 -8.29 46.21 25.28
C ASN A 112 -8.75 46.99 24.04
N GLN A 113 -8.32 46.63 22.85
CA GLN A 113 -8.89 47.16 21.59
C GLN A 113 -10.05 46.30 21.13
N SER A 114 -11.07 46.94 20.50
CA SER A 114 -12.15 46.14 19.87
C SER A 114 -11.58 45.17 18.84
N GLU A 115 -12.13 43.96 18.80
CA GLU A 115 -11.67 42.88 17.88
C GLU A 115 -11.58 43.38 16.41
N ASN A 116 -12.48 44.27 16.01
CA ASN A 116 -12.51 44.85 14.66
C ASN A 116 -11.29 45.72 14.34
N GLN A 117 -10.77 46.46 15.32
CA GLN A 117 -9.58 47.30 15.12
C GLN A 117 -8.29 46.48 15.11
N GLN A 118 -8.21 45.42 15.90
CA GLN A 118 -7.10 44.47 15.85
C GLN A 118 -7.06 43.71 14.54
N MET A 119 -8.22 43.28 14.06
CA MET A 119 -8.33 42.59 12.75
C MET A 119 -7.94 43.53 11.60
N ALA A 120 -8.40 44.75 11.58
CA ALA A 120 -8.07 45.71 10.51
C ALA A 120 -6.57 46.02 10.45
N LEU A 121 -5.93 46.22 11.60
CA LEU A 121 -4.49 46.51 11.70
C LEU A 121 -3.66 45.27 11.33
N SER A 122 -4.04 44.08 11.81
CA SER A 122 -3.39 42.82 11.45
C SER A 122 -3.54 42.51 9.96
N PHE A 123 -4.70 42.82 9.40
CA PHE A 123 -4.95 42.61 7.95
C PHE A 123 -4.12 43.60 7.13
N ALA A 124 -4.06 44.88 7.49
CA ALA A 124 -3.23 45.89 6.80
C ALA A 124 -1.74 45.55 6.90
N PHE A 125 -1.28 45.10 8.05
CA PHE A 125 0.10 44.68 8.28
C PHE A 125 0.46 43.44 7.49
N ASN A 126 -0.38 42.39 7.53
CA ASN A 126 -0.19 41.17 6.73
C ASN A 126 -0.28 41.46 5.21
N SER A 127 -1.14 42.37 4.79
CA SER A 127 -1.25 42.77 3.38
C SER A 127 0.02 43.51 2.91
N ALA A 128 0.55 44.43 3.74
CA ALA A 128 1.79 45.13 3.43
C ALA A 128 3.01 44.20 3.41
N ILE A 129 3.11 43.29 4.37
CA ILE A 129 4.13 42.24 4.37
C ILE A 129 3.99 41.36 3.14
N ASN A 130 2.79 40.91 2.84
CA ASN A 130 2.54 40.09 1.64
C ASN A 130 2.90 40.83 0.35
N GLU A 131 2.67 42.14 0.22
CA GLU A 131 3.04 42.92 -0.96
C GLU A 131 4.57 43.01 -1.14
N VAL A 132 5.30 43.22 -0.01
CA VAL A 132 6.77 43.20 0.00
C VAL A 132 7.32 41.82 -0.38
N PHE A 133 6.75 40.76 0.23
CA PHE A 133 7.15 39.39 -0.09
C PHE A 133 6.70 38.96 -1.49
N LYS A 134 5.59 39.46 -2.00
CA LYS A 134 5.07 39.15 -3.33
C LYS A 134 6.03 39.56 -4.45
N THR A 135 6.72 40.68 -4.29
CA THR A 135 7.76 41.11 -5.23
C THR A 135 9.00 40.21 -5.15
N SER A 136 9.43 39.84 -3.94
CA SER A 136 10.50 38.88 -3.70
C SER A 136 10.10 37.48 -4.16
N ILE A 137 8.91 37.01 -3.85
CA ILE A 137 8.35 35.72 -4.28
C ILE A 137 8.20 35.66 -5.81
N ARG A 138 7.81 36.73 -6.49
CA ARG A 138 7.76 36.78 -7.96
C ARG A 138 9.16 36.61 -8.57
N SER A 139 10.16 37.25 -7.99
CA SER A 139 11.57 37.08 -8.38
C SER A 139 12.03 35.64 -8.12
N TRP A 140 11.67 35.09 -6.95
CA TRP A 140 11.92 33.68 -6.60
C TRP A 140 11.18 32.72 -7.54
N ARG A 141 9.93 33.00 -7.86
CA ARG A 141 9.14 32.18 -8.78
C ARG A 141 9.77 32.09 -10.16
N LYS A 142 10.33 33.20 -10.66
CA LYS A 142 11.09 33.19 -11.94
C LYS A 142 12.36 32.36 -11.84
N VAL A 143 13.15 32.50 -10.78
CA VAL A 143 14.36 31.72 -10.54
C VAL A 143 13.99 30.25 -10.37
N VAL A 144 13.00 29.92 -9.55
CA VAL A 144 12.53 28.54 -9.33
C VAL A 144 11.91 27.97 -10.60
N GLN A 145 11.07 28.68 -11.33
CA GLN A 145 10.47 28.18 -12.56
C GLN A 145 11.49 27.97 -13.69
N MET A 146 12.46 28.83 -13.81
CA MET A 146 13.51 28.70 -14.84
C MET A 146 14.42 27.51 -14.57
N TYR A 147 14.57 27.13 -13.30
CA TYR A 147 15.54 26.13 -12.87
C TYR A 147 14.95 24.79 -12.43
N VAL A 148 13.74 24.74 -11.88
CA VAL A 148 13.20 23.52 -11.25
C VAL A 148 12.49 22.62 -12.25
N LEU A 149 11.84 23.19 -13.28
CA LEU A 149 10.96 22.40 -14.16
C LEU A 149 11.71 21.48 -15.13
N GLU A 150 12.90 21.87 -15.60
CA GLU A 150 13.60 21.08 -16.63
C GLU A 150 14.48 19.96 -16.06
N ASN A 151 15.06 20.14 -14.86
CA ASN A 151 16.09 19.23 -14.36
C ASN A 151 15.73 18.47 -13.07
N THR A 152 14.70 18.86 -12.34
CA THR A 152 14.32 18.21 -11.09
C THR A 152 12.96 17.51 -11.11
N ASP A 153 12.18 17.67 -12.18
CA ASP A 153 10.88 17.01 -12.34
C ASP A 153 10.98 15.47 -12.21
N PHE A 154 12.10 14.89 -12.68
CA PHE A 154 12.35 13.47 -12.51
C PHE A 154 12.39 13.02 -11.03
N LEU A 155 12.89 13.88 -10.12
CA LEU A 155 12.92 13.57 -8.68
C LEU A 155 11.50 13.47 -8.10
N ILE A 156 10.63 14.38 -8.53
CA ILE A 156 9.22 14.38 -8.10
C ILE A 156 8.52 13.12 -8.63
N ARG A 157 8.78 12.77 -9.89
CA ARG A 157 8.21 11.55 -10.50
C ARG A 157 8.73 10.27 -9.88
N MET A 158 9.95 10.26 -9.37
CA MET A 158 10.53 9.10 -8.69
C MET A 158 10.07 8.94 -7.23
N MET A 159 9.47 9.97 -6.62
CA MET A 159 9.05 9.89 -5.22
C MET A 159 8.15 8.68 -4.91
N PRO A 160 7.10 8.37 -5.71
CA PRO A 160 6.27 7.19 -5.47
C PRO A 160 7.05 5.88 -5.58
N GLU A 161 7.99 5.79 -6.54
CA GLU A 161 8.83 4.60 -6.72
C GLU A 161 9.78 4.39 -5.54
N ILE A 162 10.40 5.48 -5.06
CA ILE A 162 11.27 5.44 -3.88
C ILE A 162 10.45 5.05 -2.64
N GLU A 163 9.28 5.64 -2.45
CA GLU A 163 8.39 5.30 -1.35
C GLU A 163 7.98 3.82 -1.39
N PHE A 164 7.64 3.32 -2.57
CA PHE A 164 7.35 1.89 -2.75
C PHE A 164 8.54 1.01 -2.32
N VAL A 165 9.75 1.31 -2.77
CA VAL A 165 10.95 0.52 -2.43
C VAL A 165 11.23 0.56 -0.92
N VAL A 166 11.08 1.72 -0.27
CA VAL A 166 11.25 1.86 1.18
C VAL A 166 10.23 1.01 1.91
N LYS A 167 8.94 1.14 1.57
CA LYS A 167 7.86 0.36 2.19
C LYS A 167 7.99 -1.14 1.93
N ALA A 168 8.40 -1.53 0.74
CA ALA A 168 8.70 -2.91 0.40
C ALA A 168 9.85 -3.46 1.25
N SER A 169 10.94 -2.70 1.42
CA SER A 169 12.07 -3.08 2.26
C SER A 169 11.65 -3.25 3.73
N GLU A 170 10.86 -2.31 4.26
CA GLU A 170 10.28 -2.40 5.61
C GLU A 170 9.41 -3.65 5.77
N LEU A 171 8.56 -3.97 4.78
CA LEU A 171 7.74 -5.17 4.76
C LEU A 171 8.61 -6.44 4.77
N MET A 172 9.64 -6.50 3.93
CA MET A 172 10.55 -7.65 3.88
C MET A 172 11.30 -7.85 5.20
N ALA A 173 11.75 -6.76 5.84
CA ALA A 173 12.38 -6.82 7.16
C ALA A 173 11.42 -7.38 8.21
N ARG A 174 10.21 -6.87 8.28
CA ARG A 174 9.16 -7.35 9.21
C ARG A 174 8.83 -8.84 8.99
N LEU A 175 8.67 -9.28 7.74
CA LEU A 175 8.40 -10.69 7.42
C LEU A 175 9.54 -11.60 7.90
N ARG A 176 10.80 -11.16 7.74
CA ARG A 176 11.97 -11.90 8.23
C ARG A 176 12.01 -11.97 9.76
N GLU A 177 11.68 -10.88 10.45
CA GLU A 177 11.56 -10.83 11.92
C GLU A 177 10.45 -11.77 12.42
N GLN A 178 9.40 -11.98 11.65
CA GLN A 178 8.32 -12.92 11.93
C GLN A 178 8.66 -14.38 11.50
N GLY A 179 9.90 -14.68 11.18
CA GLY A 179 10.35 -16.04 10.87
C GLY A 179 10.05 -16.51 9.44
N CYS A 180 9.62 -15.63 8.52
CA CYS A 180 9.47 -16.00 7.12
C CYS A 180 10.83 -16.20 6.46
N THR A 181 10.96 -17.32 5.76
CA THR A 181 12.05 -17.51 4.81
C THR A 181 11.72 -16.72 3.53
N LEU A 182 12.65 -15.88 3.08
CA LEU A 182 12.47 -15.04 1.89
C LEU A 182 13.46 -15.46 0.81
N CYS A 183 12.95 -15.74 -0.40
CA CYS A 183 13.78 -16.01 -1.56
C CYS A 183 13.52 -15.01 -2.70
N CYS A 184 14.55 -14.77 -3.51
CA CYS A 184 14.37 -14.11 -4.80
C CYS A 184 13.85 -15.17 -5.78
N PRO A 185 12.63 -15.02 -6.34
CA PRO A 185 12.07 -16.02 -7.25
C PRO A 185 12.85 -16.04 -8.57
N ASP A 186 12.99 -17.23 -9.16
CA ASP A 186 13.44 -17.38 -10.55
C ASP A 186 12.25 -17.10 -11.48
N ILE A 187 12.33 -16.00 -12.21
CA ILE A 187 11.25 -15.57 -13.10
C ILE A 187 11.42 -16.21 -14.48
N ARG A 188 10.39 -16.93 -14.91
CA ARG A 188 10.33 -17.60 -16.21
C ARG A 188 9.39 -16.85 -17.17
N PRO A 189 9.52 -17.07 -18.48
CA PRO A 189 8.57 -16.52 -19.45
C PRO A 189 7.12 -16.90 -19.11
N MET A 190 6.19 -15.98 -19.34
CA MET A 190 4.75 -16.19 -19.07
C MET A 190 4.21 -17.43 -19.78
N ALA A 191 4.69 -17.70 -21.00
CA ALA A 191 4.27 -18.85 -21.82
C ALA A 191 4.59 -20.22 -21.20
N GLU A 192 5.57 -20.29 -20.29
CA GLU A 192 5.89 -21.54 -19.60
C GLU A 192 4.88 -21.90 -18.52
N LYS A 193 4.10 -20.93 -18.04
CA LYS A 193 3.09 -21.11 -16.98
C LYS A 193 3.64 -21.81 -15.72
N SER A 194 4.95 -21.77 -15.52
CA SER A 194 5.63 -22.43 -14.41
C SER A 194 5.29 -21.77 -13.09
N PHE A 195 5.01 -22.57 -12.08
CA PHE A 195 4.99 -22.15 -10.69
C PHE A 195 5.40 -23.33 -9.80
N THR A 196 6.48 -23.14 -9.08
CA THR A 196 6.91 -24.10 -8.06
C THR A 196 7.44 -23.30 -6.87
N ALA A 197 6.91 -23.57 -5.70
CA ALA A 197 7.39 -22.97 -4.45
C ALA A 197 7.59 -24.04 -3.40
N ARG A 198 8.76 -24.06 -2.78
CA ARG A 198 9.08 -24.93 -1.65
C ARG A 198 8.97 -24.18 -0.34
N ASN A 199 8.37 -24.80 0.64
CA ASN A 199 8.16 -24.21 1.96
C ASN A 199 7.50 -22.81 1.87
N LEU A 200 6.47 -22.69 1.00
CA LEU A 200 5.70 -21.47 0.81
C LEU A 200 4.94 -21.12 2.07
N GLN A 201 5.10 -19.89 2.55
CA GLN A 201 4.43 -19.35 3.72
C GLN A 201 3.47 -18.22 3.33
N ASN A 202 2.40 -18.06 4.08
CA ASN A 202 1.47 -16.95 3.86
C ASN A 202 1.96 -15.70 4.63
N PRO A 203 2.37 -14.63 3.94
CA PRO A 203 2.92 -13.43 4.58
C PRO A 203 1.91 -12.73 5.50
N VAL A 204 0.63 -12.74 5.15
CA VAL A 204 -0.42 -12.10 5.96
C VAL A 204 -0.62 -12.85 7.28
N VAL A 205 -0.59 -14.19 7.23
CA VAL A 205 -0.69 -15.00 8.44
C VAL A 205 0.54 -14.80 9.33
N ALA A 206 1.74 -14.81 8.73
CA ALA A 206 2.98 -14.56 9.47
C ALA A 206 2.96 -13.22 10.21
N LEU A 207 2.51 -12.16 9.56
CA LEU A 207 2.40 -10.82 10.18
C LEU A 207 1.33 -10.75 11.30
N LYS A 208 0.29 -11.61 11.24
CA LYS A 208 -0.81 -11.59 12.21
C LYS A 208 -0.53 -12.40 13.47
N ILE A 209 0.04 -13.60 13.30
CA ILE A 209 0.21 -14.51 14.44
C ILE A 209 1.60 -14.42 15.10
N GLY A 210 2.56 -13.82 14.40
CA GLY A 210 3.93 -13.67 14.90
C GLY A 210 4.54 -15.01 15.27
N GLY A 211 5.30 -15.64 14.41
CA GLY A 211 5.93 -16.90 14.73
C GLY A 211 5.80 -17.97 13.63
N GLU A 212 5.82 -19.23 14.02
CA GLU A 212 5.89 -20.35 13.10
C GLU A 212 4.59 -20.52 12.29
N THR A 213 4.61 -20.06 11.03
CA THR A 213 3.61 -20.45 10.05
C THR A 213 3.99 -21.80 9.47
N VAL A 214 3.00 -22.68 9.26
CA VAL A 214 3.25 -23.99 8.62
C VAL A 214 3.48 -23.78 7.13
N PRO A 215 4.69 -24.02 6.61
CA PRO A 215 4.99 -23.88 5.20
C PRO A 215 4.40 -25.03 4.40
N ASN A 216 4.08 -24.79 3.11
CA ASN A 216 3.57 -25.79 2.20
C ASN A 216 4.35 -25.77 0.87
N ASP A 217 4.57 -26.94 0.28
CA ASP A 217 5.04 -27.02 -1.10
C ASP A 217 3.87 -26.92 -2.06
N PHE A 218 4.04 -26.17 -3.12
CA PHE A 218 3.01 -26.02 -4.14
C PHE A 218 3.62 -25.89 -5.54
N SER A 219 3.04 -26.59 -6.53
CA SER A 219 3.44 -26.46 -7.93
C SER A 219 2.23 -26.58 -8.86
N PHE A 220 2.23 -25.76 -9.92
CA PHE A 220 1.45 -26.03 -11.12
C PHE A 220 2.36 -26.75 -12.13
N ASP A 221 1.91 -27.87 -12.65
CA ASP A 221 2.65 -28.73 -13.59
C ASP A 221 1.69 -29.47 -14.53
N GLU A 222 2.24 -30.34 -15.39
CA GLU A 222 1.45 -31.11 -16.36
C GLU A 222 0.43 -32.05 -15.70
N GLU A 223 0.69 -32.47 -14.45
CA GLU A 223 -0.21 -33.32 -13.69
C GLU A 223 -1.33 -32.54 -12.99
N GLY A 224 -1.20 -31.21 -12.89
CA GLY A 224 -2.21 -30.35 -12.29
C GLY A 224 -1.95 -28.88 -12.55
N MET A 225 -2.76 -28.29 -13.41
CA MET A 225 -2.86 -26.84 -13.63
C MET A 225 -4.04 -26.23 -12.89
N ILE A 226 -4.94 -27.09 -12.44
CA ILE A 226 -6.11 -26.71 -11.62
C ILE A 226 -6.14 -27.63 -10.42
N PHE A 227 -6.32 -27.07 -9.23
CA PHE A 227 -6.37 -27.84 -7.99
C PHE A 227 -7.70 -27.65 -7.28
N VAL A 228 -8.35 -28.77 -6.93
CA VAL A 228 -9.47 -28.79 -5.97
C VAL A 228 -8.90 -29.13 -4.60
N ILE A 229 -8.91 -28.16 -3.68
CA ILE A 229 -8.39 -28.36 -2.32
C ILE A 229 -9.54 -28.64 -1.37
N THR A 230 -9.57 -29.87 -0.81
CA THR A 230 -10.57 -30.27 0.18
C THR A 230 -9.95 -30.51 1.56
N GLY A 231 -10.79 -30.70 2.56
CA GLY A 231 -10.37 -31.01 3.92
C GLY A 231 -11.13 -30.20 4.98
N PRO A 232 -10.79 -30.37 6.25
CA PRO A 232 -11.54 -29.75 7.36
C PRO A 232 -11.48 -28.23 7.33
N ASN A 233 -12.51 -27.59 7.88
CA ASN A 233 -12.49 -26.16 8.12
C ASN A 233 -11.34 -25.79 9.06
N ARG A 234 -10.67 -24.66 8.78
CA ARG A 234 -9.42 -24.23 9.44
C ARG A 234 -8.26 -25.22 9.24
N GLY A 235 -8.26 -26.03 8.19
CA GLY A 235 -7.19 -26.96 7.84
C GLY A 235 -6.05 -26.35 7.01
N GLY A 236 -6.11 -25.05 6.69
CA GLY A 236 -5.08 -24.36 5.91
C GLY A 236 -5.40 -24.14 4.43
N LYS A 237 -6.59 -24.58 3.93
CA LYS A 237 -7.00 -24.45 2.52
C LYS A 237 -6.88 -23.00 2.02
N SER A 238 -7.68 -22.09 2.59
CA SER A 238 -7.69 -20.66 2.25
C SER A 238 -6.33 -19.98 2.44
N VAL A 239 -5.60 -20.40 3.49
CA VAL A 239 -4.26 -19.87 3.77
C VAL A 239 -3.29 -20.22 2.66
N THR A 240 -3.32 -21.47 2.15
CA THR A 240 -2.47 -21.92 1.03
C THR A 240 -2.89 -21.26 -0.27
N THR A 241 -4.18 -21.17 -0.56
CA THR A 241 -4.71 -20.47 -1.75
C THR A 241 -4.24 -19.01 -1.80
N CYS A 242 -4.38 -18.29 -0.68
CA CYS A 242 -3.89 -16.91 -0.57
C CYS A 242 -2.35 -16.83 -0.65
N ALA A 243 -1.62 -17.80 -0.09
CA ALA A 243 -0.15 -17.80 -0.16
C ALA A 243 0.34 -17.88 -1.60
N VAL A 244 -0.27 -18.74 -2.42
CA VAL A 244 0.04 -18.85 -3.87
C VAL A 244 -0.25 -17.52 -4.57
N GLY A 245 -1.44 -16.94 -4.39
CA GLY A 245 -1.78 -15.64 -4.99
C GLY A 245 -0.82 -14.52 -4.61
N LEU A 246 -0.48 -14.44 -3.32
CA LEU A 246 0.46 -13.44 -2.82
C LEU A 246 1.89 -13.66 -3.36
N ALA A 247 2.30 -14.91 -3.58
CA ALA A 247 3.59 -15.21 -4.21
C ALA A 247 3.66 -14.63 -5.64
N PHE A 248 2.60 -14.75 -6.44
CA PHE A 248 2.52 -14.12 -7.76
C PHE A 248 2.57 -12.60 -7.66
N VAL A 249 1.78 -11.99 -6.78
CA VAL A 249 1.76 -10.53 -6.58
C VAL A 249 3.14 -10.03 -6.18
N MET A 250 3.77 -10.66 -5.18
CA MET A 250 5.09 -10.26 -4.69
C MET A 250 6.15 -10.40 -5.79
N ALA A 251 6.16 -11.52 -6.52
CA ALA A 251 7.10 -11.74 -7.61
C ALA A 251 6.93 -10.72 -8.76
N GLN A 252 5.70 -10.42 -9.16
CA GLN A 252 5.39 -9.45 -10.23
C GLN A 252 5.69 -8.01 -9.82
N LEU A 253 5.68 -7.71 -8.53
CA LEU A 253 6.14 -6.44 -7.98
C LEU A 253 7.67 -6.37 -7.79
N GLY A 254 8.41 -7.44 -8.13
CA GLY A 254 9.86 -7.50 -7.95
C GLY A 254 10.29 -7.67 -6.50
N LEU A 255 9.42 -8.17 -5.63
CA LEU A 255 9.70 -8.43 -4.22
C LEU A 255 10.21 -9.86 -4.01
N TYR A 256 10.83 -10.10 -2.85
CA TYR A 256 11.09 -11.45 -2.37
C TYR A 256 9.77 -12.16 -2.05
N VAL A 257 9.75 -13.48 -2.26
CA VAL A 257 8.60 -14.34 -1.95
C VAL A 257 8.86 -15.06 -0.64
N CYS A 258 7.81 -15.27 0.16
CA CYS A 258 7.88 -16.01 1.41
C CYS A 258 7.95 -17.52 1.15
N ALA A 259 9.10 -18.00 0.71
CA ALA A 259 9.39 -19.39 0.41
C ALA A 259 10.89 -19.66 0.54
N GLU A 260 11.28 -20.95 0.66
CA GLU A 260 12.68 -21.36 0.60
C GLU A 260 13.24 -21.20 -0.82
N SER A 261 12.45 -21.57 -1.82
CA SER A 261 12.76 -21.35 -3.23
C SER A 261 11.46 -21.21 -4.03
N ALA A 262 11.49 -20.41 -5.11
CA ALA A 262 10.36 -20.24 -5.99
C ALA A 262 10.80 -20.06 -7.45
N VAL A 263 10.07 -20.69 -8.35
CA VAL A 263 10.14 -20.49 -9.80
C VAL A 263 8.76 -20.04 -10.25
N ILE A 264 8.66 -18.87 -10.89
CA ILE A 264 7.36 -18.25 -11.19
C ILE A 264 7.35 -17.68 -12.61
N SER A 265 6.40 -18.14 -13.42
CA SER A 265 6.00 -17.43 -14.65
C SER A 265 4.89 -16.45 -14.31
N PRO A 266 4.99 -15.18 -14.67
CA PRO A 266 3.96 -14.18 -14.41
C PRO A 266 2.57 -14.61 -14.92
N CYS A 267 1.54 -14.01 -14.37
CA CYS A 267 0.18 -14.09 -14.91
C CYS A 267 -0.26 -12.68 -15.36
N ASP A 268 -1.14 -12.63 -16.32
CA ASP A 268 -1.70 -11.38 -16.85
C ASP A 268 -2.82 -10.81 -15.96
N CYS A 269 -3.54 -11.70 -15.26
CA CYS A 269 -4.54 -11.32 -14.29
C CYS A 269 -4.64 -12.33 -13.15
N ILE A 270 -4.98 -11.85 -11.95
CA ILE A 270 -5.32 -12.69 -10.80
C ILE A 270 -6.78 -12.43 -10.47
N TYR A 271 -7.60 -13.47 -10.65
CA TYR A 271 -9.01 -13.44 -10.32
C TYR A 271 -9.23 -14.05 -8.94
N THR A 272 -10.04 -13.41 -8.12
CA THR A 272 -10.38 -13.91 -6.79
C THR A 272 -11.89 -14.02 -6.62
N HIS A 273 -12.34 -15.17 -6.12
CA HIS A 273 -13.71 -15.38 -5.70
C HIS A 273 -13.72 -15.92 -4.29
N PHE A 274 -13.67 -15.01 -3.32
CA PHE A 274 -13.68 -15.30 -1.88
C PHE A 274 -15.04 -14.93 -1.27
N PRO A 275 -15.42 -15.55 -0.14
CA PRO A 275 -16.63 -15.19 0.57
C PRO A 275 -16.63 -13.71 0.90
N THR A 276 -17.67 -13.00 0.50
CA THR A 276 -17.93 -11.63 0.92
C THR A 276 -18.92 -11.66 2.08
N GLY A 277 -18.73 -10.73 3.04
CA GLY A 277 -19.74 -10.52 4.09
C GLY A 277 -21.10 -10.21 3.45
N SER A 278 -22.17 -10.55 4.15
CA SER A 278 -23.55 -10.30 3.69
C SER A 278 -23.78 -8.81 3.48
N GLU A 279 -23.62 -8.33 2.25
CA GLU A 279 -24.27 -7.11 1.81
C GLU A 279 -25.70 -7.49 1.42
N ASP A 280 -26.68 -6.70 1.88
CA ASP A 280 -28.10 -6.90 1.61
C ASP A 280 -28.40 -6.67 0.13
N THR A 281 -28.33 -7.72 -0.66
CA THR A 281 -28.73 -7.68 -2.06
C THR A 281 -30.12 -8.24 -2.22
N ILE A 282 -31.03 -7.33 -2.53
CA ILE A 282 -32.48 -7.59 -2.56
C ILE A 282 -32.91 -8.31 -3.86
N ASP A 283 -32.15 -8.18 -4.96
CA ASP A 283 -32.67 -8.52 -6.30
C ASP A 283 -32.31 -9.90 -6.89
N LYS A 284 -31.23 -10.57 -6.47
CA LYS A 284 -30.78 -11.80 -7.17
C LYS A 284 -30.64 -13.05 -6.29
N GLY A 285 -30.68 -12.89 -4.98
CA GLY A 285 -30.28 -13.95 -4.05
C GLY A 285 -28.78 -14.26 -4.12
N ARG A 286 -28.21 -14.79 -3.03
CA ARG A 286 -26.76 -15.01 -2.90
C ARG A 286 -26.15 -15.90 -3.98
N LEU A 287 -26.82 -16.98 -4.35
CA LEU A 287 -26.35 -17.89 -5.41
C LEU A 287 -26.26 -17.18 -6.78
N GLY A 288 -27.28 -16.37 -7.12
CA GLY A 288 -27.30 -15.61 -8.35
C GLY A 288 -26.13 -14.63 -8.47
N GLU A 289 -25.75 -14.00 -7.36
CA GLU A 289 -24.59 -13.10 -7.30
C GLU A 289 -23.26 -13.85 -7.42
N GLU A 290 -23.11 -14.95 -6.69
CA GLU A 290 -21.93 -15.81 -6.81
C GLU A 290 -21.75 -16.29 -8.26
N CYS A 291 -22.83 -16.74 -8.90
CA CYS A 291 -22.80 -17.14 -10.32
C CYS A 291 -22.46 -15.97 -11.26
N ALA A 292 -23.01 -14.77 -11.03
CA ALA A 292 -22.69 -13.58 -11.83
C ALA A 292 -21.23 -13.17 -11.69
N ARG A 293 -20.67 -13.20 -10.46
CA ARG A 293 -19.24 -12.95 -10.23
C ARG A 293 -18.34 -14.00 -10.90
N LEU A 294 -18.71 -15.27 -10.83
CA LEU A 294 -17.97 -16.33 -11.53
C LEU A 294 -18.03 -16.15 -13.06
N ASN A 295 -19.22 -15.79 -13.59
CA ASN A 295 -19.35 -15.52 -15.02
C ASN A 295 -18.46 -14.36 -15.48
N SER A 296 -18.38 -13.28 -14.70
CA SER A 296 -17.55 -12.12 -15.05
C SER A 296 -16.05 -12.46 -15.16
N ILE A 297 -15.58 -13.48 -14.45
CA ILE A 297 -14.20 -13.97 -14.61
C ILE A 297 -13.99 -14.50 -16.05
N PHE A 298 -14.94 -15.29 -16.57
CA PHE A 298 -14.82 -15.88 -17.91
C PHE A 298 -14.90 -14.85 -19.04
N GLU A 299 -15.44 -13.64 -18.80
CA GLU A 299 -15.48 -12.58 -19.81
C GLU A 299 -14.08 -12.03 -20.17
N THR A 300 -13.14 -12.11 -19.24
CA THR A 300 -11.80 -11.53 -19.40
C THR A 300 -10.66 -12.55 -19.20
N LEU A 301 -10.98 -13.78 -18.83
CA LEU A 301 -10.01 -14.82 -18.53
C LEU A 301 -9.21 -15.20 -19.78
N THR A 302 -7.90 -15.29 -19.62
CA THR A 302 -6.97 -15.79 -20.61
C THR A 302 -6.32 -17.10 -20.14
N GLU A 303 -5.59 -17.76 -21.01
CA GLU A 303 -4.81 -18.95 -20.64
C GLU A 303 -3.64 -18.65 -19.68
N TYR A 304 -3.25 -17.39 -19.51
CA TYR A 304 -2.19 -16.94 -18.60
C TYR A 304 -2.72 -16.45 -17.25
N GLY A 305 -4.02 -16.40 -17.08
CA GLY A 305 -4.68 -16.01 -15.84
C GLY A 305 -4.43 -16.96 -14.67
N LEU A 306 -4.61 -16.46 -13.46
CA LEU A 306 -4.66 -17.22 -12.22
C LEU A 306 -6.01 -17.00 -11.55
N ALA A 307 -6.81 -18.05 -11.37
CA ALA A 307 -8.08 -17.99 -10.65
C ALA A 307 -7.94 -18.63 -9.26
N LEU A 308 -8.34 -17.89 -8.24
CA LEU A 308 -8.32 -18.31 -6.83
C LEU A 308 -9.72 -18.25 -6.27
N LEU A 309 -10.31 -19.41 -6.03
CA LEU A 309 -11.65 -19.57 -5.50
C LEU A 309 -11.58 -20.19 -4.10
N ASP A 310 -12.28 -19.61 -3.15
CA ASP A 310 -12.32 -20.10 -1.78
C ASP A 310 -13.78 -20.18 -1.30
N GLU A 311 -14.21 -21.37 -0.93
CA GLU A 311 -15.57 -21.67 -0.46
C GLU A 311 -16.68 -21.08 -1.35
N SER A 312 -16.45 -21.00 -2.66
CA SER A 312 -17.42 -20.51 -3.64
C SER A 312 -18.66 -21.39 -3.68
N LEU A 313 -19.81 -20.80 -3.98
CA LEU A 313 -21.13 -21.47 -4.06
C LEU A 313 -21.59 -22.06 -2.73
N SER A 314 -21.13 -21.48 -1.61
CA SER A 314 -21.50 -21.93 -0.26
C SER A 314 -22.92 -21.53 0.15
N SER A 315 -23.59 -20.71 -0.66
CA SER A 315 -24.94 -20.19 -0.41
C SER A 315 -26.07 -21.14 -0.82
N THR A 316 -25.76 -22.32 -1.39
CA THR A 316 -26.74 -23.30 -1.84
C THR A 316 -26.46 -24.71 -1.32
N GLY A 317 -27.33 -25.66 -1.63
CA GLY A 317 -27.15 -27.06 -1.24
C GLY A 317 -25.92 -27.69 -1.90
N SER A 318 -25.26 -28.64 -1.24
CA SER A 318 -23.99 -29.23 -1.69
C SER A 318 -24.10 -29.88 -3.08
N TYR A 319 -25.23 -30.44 -3.43
CA TYR A 319 -25.45 -31.05 -4.74
C TYR A 319 -25.47 -30.01 -5.86
N GLU A 320 -26.24 -28.94 -5.69
CA GLU A 320 -26.34 -27.86 -6.67
C GLU A 320 -25.00 -27.12 -6.79
N ALA A 321 -24.35 -26.83 -5.65
CA ALA A 321 -23.02 -26.22 -5.61
C ALA A 321 -22.00 -27.08 -6.37
N SER A 322 -21.96 -28.40 -6.14
CA SER A 322 -21.05 -29.32 -6.82
C SER A 322 -21.28 -29.39 -8.32
N TYR A 323 -22.56 -29.33 -8.75
CA TYR A 323 -22.92 -29.30 -10.16
C TYR A 323 -22.38 -28.03 -10.84
N ILE A 324 -22.71 -26.84 -10.31
CA ILE A 324 -22.25 -25.55 -10.88
C ILE A 324 -20.72 -25.46 -10.83
N ALA A 325 -20.11 -25.85 -9.71
CA ALA A 325 -18.65 -25.87 -9.58
C ALA A 325 -17.98 -26.80 -10.59
N GLY A 326 -18.61 -27.93 -10.93
CA GLY A 326 -18.14 -28.83 -11.98
C GLY A 326 -18.11 -28.18 -13.37
N GLU A 327 -19.15 -27.44 -13.74
CA GLU A 327 -19.20 -26.68 -14.99
C GLU A 327 -18.13 -25.56 -15.00
N VAL A 328 -17.94 -24.89 -13.89
CA VAL A 328 -16.92 -23.84 -13.72
C VAL A 328 -15.50 -24.44 -13.87
N LEU A 329 -15.23 -25.60 -13.28
CA LEU A 329 -13.93 -26.29 -13.42
C LEU A 329 -13.67 -26.74 -14.84
N GLN A 330 -14.69 -27.23 -15.55
CA GLN A 330 -14.59 -27.54 -16.99
C GLN A 330 -14.22 -26.28 -17.79
N GLY A 331 -14.88 -25.17 -17.50
CA GLY A 331 -14.57 -23.84 -18.08
C GLY A 331 -13.10 -23.46 -17.89
N PHE A 332 -12.59 -23.53 -16.68
CA PHE A 332 -11.18 -23.22 -16.38
C PHE A 332 -10.21 -24.21 -17.07
N SER A 333 -10.55 -25.50 -17.11
CA SER A 333 -9.76 -26.52 -17.84
C SER A 333 -9.65 -26.19 -19.33
N MET A 334 -10.77 -25.85 -19.96
CA MET A 334 -10.80 -25.49 -21.39
C MET A 334 -10.14 -24.14 -21.68
N ALA A 335 -10.20 -23.17 -20.72
CA ALA A 335 -9.45 -21.92 -20.79
C ALA A 335 -7.93 -22.10 -20.58
N ARG A 336 -7.50 -23.28 -20.14
CA ARG A 336 -6.09 -23.65 -19.95
C ARG A 336 -5.35 -22.73 -18.97
N CYS A 337 -6.06 -22.10 -18.04
CA CYS A 337 -5.49 -21.22 -17.01
C CYS A 337 -5.08 -21.99 -15.75
N ARG A 338 -4.34 -21.32 -14.86
CA ARG A 338 -4.04 -21.85 -13.54
C ARG A 338 -5.22 -21.53 -12.60
N CYS A 339 -5.63 -22.52 -11.79
CA CYS A 339 -6.72 -22.32 -10.86
C CYS A 339 -6.52 -23.08 -9.55
N ILE A 340 -6.94 -22.48 -8.44
CA ILE A 340 -7.11 -23.15 -7.15
C ILE A 340 -8.54 -22.96 -6.70
N PHE A 341 -9.23 -24.07 -6.45
CA PHE A 341 -10.59 -24.10 -5.92
C PHE A 341 -10.61 -24.76 -4.54
N SER A 342 -10.53 -23.95 -3.48
CA SER A 342 -10.65 -24.43 -2.11
C SER A 342 -12.12 -24.61 -1.74
N THR A 343 -12.50 -25.79 -1.30
CA THR A 343 -13.91 -26.11 -1.02
C THR A 343 -14.08 -27.21 0.04
N HIS A 344 -15.27 -27.32 0.56
CA HIS A 344 -15.73 -28.46 1.35
C HIS A 344 -16.64 -29.43 0.58
N LEU A 345 -16.82 -29.20 -0.74
CA LEU A 345 -17.63 -30.03 -1.63
C LEU A 345 -16.87 -31.31 -2.00
N HIS A 346 -17.08 -32.39 -1.23
CA HIS A 346 -16.42 -33.67 -1.46
C HIS A 346 -16.83 -34.34 -2.79
N ASP A 347 -18.09 -34.15 -3.20
CA ASP A 347 -18.63 -34.68 -4.46
C ASP A 347 -17.94 -34.03 -5.67
N LEU A 348 -17.61 -32.74 -5.60
CA LEU A 348 -16.82 -32.05 -6.61
C LEU A 348 -15.43 -32.69 -6.75
N ALA A 349 -14.73 -32.89 -5.64
CA ALA A 349 -13.41 -33.50 -5.66
C ALA A 349 -13.44 -34.96 -6.17
N ALA A 350 -14.51 -35.72 -5.87
CA ALA A 350 -14.72 -37.05 -6.42
C ALA A 350 -15.00 -37.06 -7.94
N SER A 351 -15.54 -35.97 -8.46
CA SER A 351 -15.87 -35.84 -9.90
C SER A 351 -14.67 -35.43 -10.78
N VAL A 352 -13.50 -35.13 -10.22
CA VAL A 352 -12.32 -34.65 -10.95
C VAL A 352 -11.88 -35.62 -12.06
N ASP A 353 -11.83 -36.91 -11.77
CA ASP A 353 -11.45 -37.92 -12.79
C ASP A 353 -12.43 -37.92 -14.00
N ARG A 354 -13.74 -37.79 -13.78
CA ARG A 354 -14.75 -37.65 -14.81
C ARG A 354 -14.55 -36.37 -15.63
N ILE A 355 -14.35 -35.22 -14.95
CA ILE A 355 -14.13 -33.94 -15.63
C ILE A 355 -12.88 -34.00 -16.50
N ASN A 356 -11.78 -34.57 -15.99
CA ASN A 356 -10.56 -34.78 -16.78
C ASN A 356 -10.81 -35.65 -17.99
N GLY A 357 -11.60 -36.74 -17.88
CA GLY A 357 -11.99 -37.61 -18.99
C GLY A 357 -12.76 -36.87 -20.09
N GLU A 358 -13.47 -35.83 -19.78
CA GLU A 358 -14.24 -35.00 -20.71
C GLU A 358 -13.42 -33.87 -21.33
N CYS A 359 -12.58 -33.18 -20.52
CA CYS A 359 -11.89 -31.95 -20.92
C CYS A 359 -10.50 -32.19 -21.53
N VAL A 360 -9.68 -33.09 -20.96
CA VAL A 360 -8.30 -33.30 -21.42
C VAL A 360 -8.24 -33.79 -22.88
N PRO A 361 -9.11 -34.74 -23.35
CA PRO A 361 -9.13 -35.15 -24.76
C PRO A 361 -9.52 -34.02 -25.73
N ARG A 362 -10.17 -32.94 -25.21
CA ARG A 362 -10.57 -31.75 -25.99
C ARG A 362 -9.52 -30.62 -25.92
N GLY A 363 -8.35 -30.90 -25.35
CA GLY A 363 -7.26 -29.92 -25.20
C GLY A 363 -7.30 -29.09 -23.94
N GLY A 364 -8.17 -29.41 -22.97
CA GLY A 364 -8.18 -28.82 -21.64
C GLY A 364 -6.97 -29.22 -20.79
N VAL A 365 -6.65 -28.45 -19.74
CA VAL A 365 -5.60 -28.78 -18.77
C VAL A 365 -6.14 -29.71 -17.70
N LYS A 366 -5.23 -30.48 -17.11
CA LYS A 366 -5.57 -31.47 -16.08
C LYS A 366 -5.90 -30.80 -14.76
N ILE A 367 -6.92 -31.29 -14.09
CA ILE A 367 -7.33 -30.96 -12.74
C ILE A 367 -6.81 -32.04 -11.80
N ASP A 368 -6.25 -31.66 -10.65
CA ASP A 368 -5.81 -32.59 -9.62
C ASP A 368 -6.41 -32.22 -8.25
N ASN A 369 -6.38 -33.17 -7.33
CA ASN A 369 -6.90 -33.00 -5.99
C ASN A 369 -5.77 -32.74 -4.99
N MET A 370 -6.03 -31.83 -4.05
CA MET A 370 -5.21 -31.65 -2.86
C MET A 370 -6.07 -31.79 -1.60
N VAL A 371 -5.46 -32.27 -0.53
CA VAL A 371 -6.14 -32.47 0.74
C VAL A 371 -5.38 -31.77 1.87
N ALA A 372 -6.10 -31.01 2.69
CA ALA A 372 -5.56 -30.49 3.93
C ALA A 372 -5.45 -31.66 4.94
N ALA A 373 -4.21 -32.02 5.29
CA ALA A 373 -3.90 -33.20 6.06
C ALA A 373 -4.21 -33.04 7.56
N ILE A 374 -4.65 -34.13 8.18
CA ILE A 374 -4.71 -34.29 9.64
C ILE A 374 -3.57 -35.23 10.03
N SER A 375 -2.84 -34.90 11.09
CA SER A 375 -1.81 -35.76 11.71
C SER A 375 -2.19 -36.07 13.14
N GLU A 376 -2.25 -37.33 13.51
CA GLU A 376 -2.56 -37.78 14.88
C GLU A 376 -3.85 -37.19 15.49
N GLY A 377 -4.88 -36.95 14.66
CA GLY A 377 -6.13 -36.35 15.10
C GLY A 377 -6.11 -34.81 15.23
N GLU A 378 -4.96 -34.18 15.01
CA GLU A 378 -4.80 -32.73 15.00
C GLU A 378 -4.61 -32.17 13.59
N ARG A 379 -4.94 -30.88 13.40
CA ARG A 379 -4.76 -30.17 12.14
C ARG A 379 -3.27 -29.94 11.89
N SER A 380 -2.73 -30.54 10.83
CA SER A 380 -1.33 -30.33 10.47
C SER A 380 -1.08 -29.03 9.70
N PHE A 381 -2.13 -28.38 9.19
CA PHE A 381 -2.09 -27.24 8.27
C PHE A 381 -1.27 -27.50 6.99
N LYS A 382 -0.90 -28.77 6.73
CA LYS A 382 -0.24 -29.20 5.50
C LYS A 382 -1.28 -29.53 4.44
N VAL A 383 -1.06 -29.02 3.23
CA VAL A 383 -1.87 -29.32 2.03
C VAL A 383 -0.97 -30.14 1.10
N ARG A 384 -1.46 -31.30 0.66
CA ARG A 384 -0.70 -32.21 -0.21
C ARG A 384 -1.57 -32.78 -1.31
N ARG A 385 -0.97 -33.13 -2.45
CA ARG A 385 -1.66 -33.87 -3.51
C ARG A 385 -2.07 -35.23 -2.95
N ALA A 386 -3.35 -35.51 -2.98
CA ALA A 386 -3.92 -36.78 -2.56
C ALA A 386 -5.36 -36.88 -3.06
N ARG A 387 -5.82 -38.12 -3.31
CA ARG A 387 -7.24 -38.34 -3.55
C ARG A 387 -8.05 -38.01 -2.29
N PRO A 388 -9.24 -37.43 -2.44
CA PRO A 388 -10.12 -37.17 -1.31
C PRO A 388 -10.49 -38.51 -0.65
N ASP A 389 -10.29 -38.61 0.66
CA ASP A 389 -10.56 -39.85 1.42
C ASP A 389 -12.05 -40.03 1.77
N GLY A 390 -12.89 -39.09 1.35
CA GLY A 390 -14.35 -39.10 1.58
C GLY A 390 -14.79 -39.04 3.04
N LYS A 391 -13.84 -38.90 3.99
CA LYS A 391 -14.16 -38.86 5.42
C LYS A 391 -14.76 -37.53 5.78
N SER A 392 -15.97 -37.55 6.27
CA SER A 392 -16.63 -36.40 6.88
C SER A 392 -16.15 -36.23 8.32
N TYR A 393 -15.35 -35.19 8.57
CA TYR A 393 -14.93 -34.83 9.92
C TYR A 393 -16.09 -34.36 10.82
N ALA A 394 -17.31 -34.27 10.28
CA ALA A 394 -18.50 -33.93 11.05
C ALA A 394 -18.77 -34.93 12.16
N ARG A 395 -18.47 -36.21 11.93
CA ARG A 395 -18.62 -37.25 12.95
C ARG A 395 -17.69 -37.04 14.13
N ASP A 396 -16.41 -36.80 13.87
CA ASP A 396 -15.38 -36.57 14.90
C ASP A 396 -15.71 -35.30 15.72
N ILE A 397 -16.22 -34.26 15.05
CA ILE A 397 -16.68 -33.04 15.71
C ILE A 397 -17.91 -33.32 16.56
N ALA A 398 -18.90 -34.07 16.06
CA ALA A 398 -20.08 -34.42 16.81
C ALA A 398 -19.72 -35.25 18.07
N GLU A 399 -18.79 -36.19 17.94
CA GLU A 399 -18.28 -36.99 19.08
C GLU A 399 -17.53 -36.10 20.09
N LYS A 400 -16.67 -35.20 19.61
CA LYS A 400 -15.91 -34.26 20.48
C LYS A 400 -16.84 -33.36 21.31
N TYR A 401 -17.94 -32.89 20.72
CA TYR A 401 -18.89 -32.04 21.43
C TYR A 401 -20.05 -32.80 22.10
N GLY A 402 -19.97 -34.15 22.12
CA GLY A 402 -20.95 -34.98 22.81
C GLY A 402 -22.30 -34.99 22.12
N LEU A 403 -22.34 -34.81 20.79
CA LEU A 403 -23.51 -34.87 19.93
C LEU A 403 -23.72 -36.24 19.26
N SER A 404 -22.97 -37.28 19.70
CA SER A 404 -23.29 -38.63 19.30
C SER A 404 -24.60 -39.06 20.00
N PHE A 405 -25.38 -39.91 19.31
CA PHE A 405 -26.68 -40.36 19.83
C PHE A 405 -26.59 -40.95 21.24
N GLU A 406 -25.56 -41.78 21.49
CA GLU A 406 -25.35 -42.39 22.79
C GLU A 406 -25.11 -41.35 23.89
N ARG A 407 -24.27 -40.33 23.65
CA ARG A 407 -24.04 -39.27 24.63
C ARG A 407 -25.25 -38.37 24.87
N ILE A 408 -26.04 -38.10 23.80
CA ILE A 408 -27.30 -37.36 23.91
C ILE A 408 -28.29 -38.14 24.76
N MET A 409 -28.42 -39.47 24.52
CA MET A 409 -29.33 -40.34 25.30
C MET A 409 -28.92 -40.41 26.75
N SER A 410 -27.63 -40.60 27.06
CA SER A 410 -27.14 -40.59 28.45
C SER A 410 -27.51 -39.30 29.18
N ARG A 411 -27.33 -38.13 28.55
CA ARG A 411 -27.72 -36.87 29.18
C ARG A 411 -29.22 -36.73 29.38
N ILE A 412 -30.05 -37.20 28.44
CA ILE A 412 -31.52 -37.19 28.58
C ILE A 412 -31.95 -38.10 29.74
N GLU A 413 -31.31 -39.27 29.88
CA GLU A 413 -31.61 -40.19 30.98
C GLU A 413 -31.17 -39.66 32.35
N GLU A 414 -30.00 -39.00 32.42
CA GLU A 414 -29.52 -38.31 33.63
C GLU A 414 -30.45 -37.16 34.04
N ASN A 415 -31.00 -36.38 33.10
CA ASN A 415 -31.92 -35.27 33.34
C ASN A 415 -33.34 -35.75 33.71
N ARG A 416 -33.65 -37.04 33.54
CA ARG A 416 -34.95 -37.64 33.90
C ARG A 416 -34.99 -38.26 35.30
N LYS A 417 -33.79 -38.40 35.92
CA LYS A 417 -33.62 -38.79 37.30
C LYS A 417 -33.62 -37.59 38.23
#